data_f669c8e490565bfb851fe385bc5ef975
#
_entry.id   f669c8e490565bfb851fe385bc5ef975
#
_cell.length_a   1.000
_cell.length_b   1.000
_cell.length_c   1.000
_cell.angle_alpha   90.00
_cell.angle_beta   90.00
_cell.angle_gamma   90.00
#
_symmetry.space_group_name_H-M   'P 1'
#
loop_
_entity.id
_entity.type
_entity.pdbx_description
1 polymer ?
#
loop_
_entity_poly.entity_id
_entity_poly.type
_entity_poly.pdbx_seq_one_letter_code
_entity_poly.pdbx_strand_id
1 'polypeptide(L)'
;MALEANKKTVTWDEVYNAWTSFHAYTPEWMERLGNKMYSFKNGEMYEHDANEERGNFYGTSYGCSVTFSSNQEPSTVKMFKNLSLETNSSSWYAEIDSELETGLIGNSSSYKFEDKEGIKYAYIRRNETDKLDFNKLSILGIGNLQSSPGSNQYTFSGYIPNQVSKSGTDNQGGDELYFNDGSSKLIGVIQEITDKTITTVASANVPATNDFCFVVKNASAESYGVRGYHAKIRLTNMSTSFVELFSANTEVFKSNM
;
A
#
# COMPACT_ATOMS: atom_id res chain seq x y z
N MET A 1 35.28 -15.00 -7.61
CA MET A 1 33.97 -14.32 -7.40
C MET A 1 33.64 -14.53 -5.93
N ALA A 2 33.98 -13.56 -5.07
CA ALA A 2 33.73 -13.67 -3.64
C ALA A 2 32.21 -13.54 -3.43
N LEU A 3 31.62 -14.53 -2.80
CA LEU A 3 30.29 -14.41 -2.23
C LEU A 3 30.31 -13.21 -1.27
N GLU A 4 29.71 -12.08 -1.66
CA GLU A 4 29.34 -11.07 -0.69
C GLU A 4 28.30 -11.70 0.22
N ALA A 5 28.80 -12.25 1.31
CA ALA A 5 27.95 -12.70 2.40
C ALA A 5 27.07 -11.52 2.79
N ASN A 6 25.78 -11.75 2.91
CA ASN A 6 24.78 -10.78 3.35
C ASN A 6 25.15 -10.31 4.77
N LYS A 7 26.10 -9.34 4.85
CA LYS A 7 26.59 -8.81 6.11
C LYS A 7 25.44 -8.06 6.79
N LYS A 8 25.19 -8.41 8.04
CA LYS A 8 24.17 -7.75 8.87
C LYS A 8 24.78 -7.34 10.19
N THR A 9 24.43 -6.16 10.64
CA THR A 9 24.73 -5.70 11.99
C THR A 9 23.48 -5.94 12.85
N VAL A 10 23.66 -6.62 13.97
CA VAL A 10 22.57 -6.98 14.88
C VAL A 10 22.93 -6.62 16.31
N THR A 11 21.94 -6.27 17.11
CA THR A 11 22.09 -6.02 18.54
C THR A 11 21.49 -7.16 19.35
N TRP A 12 22.26 -7.68 20.27
CA TRP A 12 21.84 -8.61 21.29
C TRP A 12 21.65 -7.87 22.60
N ASP A 13 20.53 -8.11 23.27
CA ASP A 13 20.25 -7.56 24.59
C ASP A 13 20.41 -8.66 25.64
N GLU A 14 21.34 -8.46 26.57
CA GLU A 14 21.64 -9.44 27.63
C GLU A 14 20.52 -9.49 28.69
N VAL A 15 19.79 -8.40 28.90
CA VAL A 15 18.71 -8.34 29.91
C VAL A 15 17.53 -9.17 29.44
N TYR A 16 17.14 -8.98 28.18
CA TYR A 16 16.02 -9.73 27.58
C TYR A 16 16.44 -11.07 26.98
N ASN A 17 17.76 -11.33 26.91
CA ASN A 17 18.31 -12.55 26.31
C ASN A 17 17.79 -12.78 24.88
N ALA A 18 17.77 -11.72 24.07
CA ALA A 18 17.16 -11.73 22.74
C ALA A 18 17.86 -10.80 21.76
N TRP A 19 17.71 -11.10 20.45
CA TRP A 19 18.07 -10.18 19.40
C TRP A 19 17.03 -9.05 19.31
N THR A 20 17.44 -7.82 19.47
CA THR A 20 16.54 -6.67 19.58
C THR A 20 16.47 -5.83 18.31
N SER A 21 17.56 -5.80 17.54
CA SER A 21 17.60 -4.93 16.35
C SER A 21 18.44 -5.50 15.22
N PHE A 22 17.98 -5.23 13.99
CA PHE A 22 18.75 -5.42 12.77
C PHE A 22 19.06 -4.04 12.19
N HIS A 23 20.34 -3.74 12.04
CA HIS A 23 20.78 -2.42 11.55
C HIS A 23 21.10 -2.45 10.07
N ALA A 24 20.82 -1.36 9.39
CA ALA A 24 21.08 -1.21 7.96
C ALA A 24 22.55 -0.92 7.61
N TYR A 25 23.35 -0.51 8.60
CA TYR A 25 24.76 -0.23 8.39
C TYR A 25 25.64 -1.48 8.59
N THR A 26 26.77 -1.52 7.91
CA THR A 26 27.77 -2.59 8.02
C THR A 26 29.14 -1.99 8.24
N PRO A 27 29.70 -2.05 9.46
CA PRO A 27 31.05 -1.57 9.76
C PRO A 27 32.11 -2.54 9.24
N GLU A 28 33.34 -2.05 9.06
CA GLU A 28 34.51 -2.87 8.83
C GLU A 28 35.07 -3.42 10.15
N TRP A 29 35.00 -2.60 11.20
CA TRP A 29 35.40 -2.95 12.55
C TRP A 29 34.55 -2.18 13.57
N MET A 30 34.36 -2.75 14.75
CA MET A 30 33.67 -2.11 15.88
C MET A 30 34.46 -2.38 17.15
N GLU A 31 34.64 -1.34 17.96
CA GLU A 31 35.38 -1.44 19.21
C GLU A 31 34.82 -0.47 20.24
N ARG A 32 34.86 -0.90 21.51
CA ARG A 32 34.51 -0.05 22.64
C ARG A 32 35.79 0.58 23.22
N LEU A 33 35.88 1.89 23.24
CA LEU A 33 36.94 2.64 23.87
C LEU A 33 36.36 3.45 25.04
N GLY A 34 36.73 3.03 26.24
CA GLY A 34 36.15 3.60 27.46
C GLY A 34 34.66 3.36 27.58
N ASN A 35 33.85 4.44 27.59
CA ASN A 35 32.42 4.39 27.69
C ASN A 35 31.68 4.61 26.36
N LYS A 36 32.41 4.67 25.24
CA LYS A 36 31.89 4.97 23.93
C LYS A 36 32.12 3.81 22.97
N MET A 37 31.21 3.66 22.02
CA MET A 37 31.29 2.70 20.95
C MET A 37 31.74 3.39 19.68
N TYR A 38 32.72 2.83 19.02
CA TYR A 38 33.26 3.31 17.75
C TYR A 38 33.13 2.25 16.67
N SER A 39 32.92 2.69 15.45
CA SER A 39 33.02 1.84 14.27
C SER A 39 33.88 2.49 13.20
N PHE A 40 34.43 1.66 12.32
CA PHE A 40 35.29 2.08 11.23
C PHE A 40 34.64 1.73 9.91
N LYS A 41 34.68 2.69 8.99
CA LYS A 41 34.12 2.53 7.65
C LYS A 41 34.87 3.41 6.65
N ASN A 42 35.37 2.79 5.57
CA ASN A 42 36.08 3.49 4.49
C ASN A 42 37.27 4.34 4.98
N GLY A 43 37.99 3.87 6.00
CA GLY A 43 39.12 4.58 6.59
C GLY A 43 38.79 5.69 7.59
N GLU A 44 37.51 5.92 7.85
CA GLU A 44 37.00 6.91 8.81
C GLU A 44 36.53 6.21 10.10
N MET A 45 36.68 6.92 11.23
CA MET A 45 36.20 6.48 12.54
C MET A 45 34.95 7.25 12.93
N TYR A 46 33.91 6.53 13.34
CA TYR A 46 32.63 7.07 13.74
C TYR A 46 32.32 6.72 15.19
N GLU A 47 31.94 7.72 15.98
CA GLU A 47 31.42 7.53 17.32
C GLU A 47 29.91 7.31 17.25
N HIS A 48 29.43 6.23 17.88
CA HIS A 48 27.99 5.95 17.99
C HIS A 48 27.36 6.74 19.16
N ASP A 49 26.09 7.04 19.02
CA ASP A 49 25.31 7.83 19.98
C ASP A 49 25.88 9.23 20.27
N ALA A 50 26.56 9.83 19.28
CA ALA A 50 27.18 11.14 19.38
C ALA A 50 26.19 12.32 19.20
N ASN A 51 25.00 12.05 18.65
CA ASN A 51 23.94 13.03 18.43
C ASN A 51 22.55 12.40 18.60
N GLU A 52 21.50 13.25 18.48
CA GLU A 52 20.12 12.81 18.66
C GLU A 52 19.45 12.33 17.35
N GLU A 53 20.15 12.39 16.22
CA GLU A 53 19.62 11.89 14.95
C GLU A 53 19.54 10.36 14.93
N ARG A 54 18.34 9.84 14.77
CA ARG A 54 18.09 8.40 14.73
C ARG A 54 18.24 7.86 13.32
N GLY A 55 18.73 6.63 13.21
CA GLY A 55 18.85 5.94 11.93
C GLY A 55 19.87 6.56 10.96
N ASN A 56 20.68 7.53 11.37
CA ASN A 56 21.74 8.10 10.55
C ASN A 56 23.08 7.41 10.86
N PHE A 57 23.60 6.67 9.88
CA PHE A 57 24.87 5.97 10.01
C PHE A 57 25.78 6.31 8.83
N TYR A 58 27.00 6.75 9.10
CA TYR A 58 27.99 7.12 8.09
C TYR A 58 27.50 8.17 7.09
N GLY A 59 26.67 9.13 7.57
CA GLY A 59 26.07 10.18 6.75
C GLY A 59 24.90 9.72 5.88
N THR A 60 24.42 8.50 6.06
CA THR A 60 23.24 7.96 5.36
C THR A 60 22.10 7.73 6.33
N SER A 61 20.93 8.26 6.02
CA SER A 61 19.72 8.07 6.82
C SER A 61 18.97 6.81 6.40
N TYR A 62 18.62 5.99 7.38
CA TYR A 62 17.85 4.76 7.21
C TYR A 62 16.57 4.85 8.04
N GLY A 63 15.47 4.41 7.46
CA GLY A 63 14.21 4.27 8.20
C GLY A 63 14.23 3.09 9.16
N CYS A 64 13.42 3.18 10.20
CA CYS A 64 13.10 2.02 11.04
C CYS A 64 11.89 1.27 10.46
N SER A 65 11.87 -0.04 10.58
CA SER A 65 10.73 -0.85 10.17
C SER A 65 10.48 -2.01 11.11
N VAL A 66 9.21 -2.37 11.26
CA VAL A 66 8.77 -3.58 11.95
C VAL A 66 7.84 -4.36 11.04
N THR A 67 7.98 -5.67 11.03
CA THR A 67 7.11 -6.56 10.25
C THR A 67 6.47 -7.56 11.19
N PHE A 68 5.15 -7.68 11.12
CA PHE A 68 4.37 -8.65 11.88
C PHE A 68 3.27 -9.26 11.01
N SER A 69 2.67 -10.33 11.48
CA SER A 69 1.55 -11.00 10.79
C SER A 69 0.31 -10.98 11.66
N SER A 70 -0.82 -10.62 11.06
CA SER A 70 -2.14 -10.80 11.64
C SER A 70 -2.77 -12.06 11.05
N ASN A 71 -3.02 -13.05 11.90
CA ASN A 71 -3.51 -14.38 11.48
C ASN A 71 -4.59 -14.92 12.42
N GLN A 72 -5.55 -14.10 12.77
CA GLN A 72 -6.73 -14.54 13.52
C GLN A 72 -7.61 -15.43 12.63
N GLU A 73 -8.11 -16.55 13.12
CA GLU A 73 -8.91 -17.51 12.35
C GLU A 73 -8.27 -17.92 11.01
N PRO A 74 -7.16 -18.68 11.01
CA PRO A 74 -6.32 -18.90 9.83
C PRO A 74 -7.01 -19.64 8.68
N SER A 75 -8.09 -20.34 8.92
CA SER A 75 -8.87 -21.08 7.89
C SER A 75 -9.96 -20.23 7.21
N THR A 76 -10.12 -18.96 7.61
CA THR A 76 -11.20 -18.10 7.13
C THR A 76 -10.64 -16.93 6.32
N VAL A 77 -11.18 -16.69 5.13
CA VAL A 77 -10.87 -15.47 4.37
C VAL A 77 -11.46 -14.26 5.08
N LYS A 78 -10.61 -13.28 5.31
CA LYS A 78 -10.91 -12.06 6.06
C LYS A 78 -10.63 -10.82 5.23
N MET A 79 -11.24 -9.73 5.61
CA MET A 79 -10.90 -8.40 5.14
C MET A 79 -10.23 -7.61 6.25
N PHE A 80 -9.00 -7.19 6.02
CA PHE A 80 -8.22 -6.31 6.88
C PHE A 80 -8.50 -4.87 6.45
N LYS A 81 -9.24 -4.10 7.26
CA LYS A 81 -9.77 -2.79 6.82
C LYS A 81 -8.89 -1.60 7.14
N ASN A 82 -8.27 -1.64 8.29
CA ASN A 82 -7.53 -0.51 8.83
C ASN A 82 -6.34 -0.95 9.67
N LEU A 83 -5.49 0.02 9.95
CA LEU A 83 -4.49 -0.09 11.02
C LEU A 83 -4.69 1.06 12.00
N SER A 84 -4.55 0.76 13.26
CA SER A 84 -4.46 1.73 14.35
C SER A 84 -3.16 1.54 15.10
N LEU A 85 -2.44 2.62 15.34
CA LEU A 85 -1.12 2.62 15.97
C LEU A 85 -1.16 3.48 17.23
N GLU A 86 -0.66 2.96 18.33
CA GLU A 86 -0.27 3.76 19.48
C GLU A 86 1.19 4.14 19.32
N THR A 87 1.46 5.41 19.02
CA THR A 87 2.78 5.93 18.68
C THR A 87 2.86 7.44 18.86
N ASN A 88 4.05 7.95 19.09
CA ASN A 88 4.31 9.39 19.17
C ASN A 88 4.46 10.06 17.78
N SER A 89 4.41 9.31 16.67
CA SER A 89 4.64 9.82 15.32
C SER A 89 3.51 9.42 14.36
N SER A 90 3.10 10.35 13.50
CA SER A 90 2.18 10.10 12.37
C SER A 90 2.89 9.80 11.05
N SER A 91 4.23 9.82 11.02
CA SER A 91 5.03 9.62 9.79
C SER A 91 5.24 8.15 9.43
N TRP A 92 4.39 7.28 9.92
CA TRP A 92 4.37 5.88 9.53
C TRP A 92 3.71 5.68 8.17
N TYR A 93 4.22 4.74 7.40
CA TYR A 93 3.52 4.14 6.26
C TYR A 93 3.54 2.63 6.38
N ALA A 94 2.60 1.96 5.74
CA ALA A 94 2.45 0.52 5.83
C ALA A 94 2.34 -0.12 4.45
N GLU A 95 3.00 -1.26 4.31
CA GLU A 95 2.80 -2.21 3.21
C GLU A 95 2.12 -3.45 3.80
N ILE A 96 1.02 -3.84 3.18
CA ILE A 96 0.22 -4.98 3.61
C ILE A 96 0.24 -6.01 2.48
N ASP A 97 0.64 -7.23 2.81
CA ASP A 97 0.76 -8.34 1.88
C ASP A 97 -0.05 -9.53 2.39
N SER A 98 -0.94 -10.04 1.58
CA SER A 98 -1.67 -11.27 1.81
C SER A 98 -1.50 -12.21 0.62
N GLU A 99 -1.95 -13.44 0.73
CA GLU A 99 -1.92 -14.40 -0.37
C GLU A 99 -2.90 -14.07 -1.51
N LEU A 100 -3.89 -13.21 -1.26
CA LEU A 100 -4.90 -12.83 -2.25
C LEU A 100 -4.70 -11.42 -2.80
N GLU A 101 -4.36 -10.46 -1.95
CA GLU A 101 -4.31 -9.04 -2.31
C GLU A 101 -3.16 -8.34 -1.59
N THR A 102 -2.73 -7.21 -2.15
CA THR A 102 -1.77 -6.32 -1.50
C THR A 102 -2.39 -4.96 -1.21
N GLY A 103 -1.88 -4.28 -0.22
CA GLY A 103 -2.38 -2.98 0.19
C GLY A 103 -1.30 -2.06 0.73
N LEU A 104 -1.68 -0.81 0.89
CA LEU A 104 -0.79 0.21 1.42
C LEU A 104 -1.54 1.24 2.28
N ILE A 105 -0.78 1.84 3.19
CA ILE A 105 -1.10 3.11 3.83
C ILE A 105 0.09 4.02 3.53
N GLY A 106 -0.13 5.07 2.75
CA GLY A 106 0.93 5.94 2.27
C GLY A 106 1.29 7.04 3.27
N ASN A 107 2.31 7.79 2.92
CA ASN A 107 2.71 9.02 3.61
C ASN A 107 2.22 10.28 2.88
N SER A 108 1.46 10.13 1.80
CA SER A 108 0.87 11.26 1.07
C SER A 108 -0.39 11.79 1.76
N SER A 109 -0.81 12.99 1.41
CA SER A 109 -1.93 13.70 2.04
C SER A 109 -3.26 12.94 2.03
N SER A 110 -3.47 12.02 1.10
CA SER A 110 -4.76 11.34 0.89
C SER A 110 -4.89 9.97 1.57
N TYR A 111 -3.78 9.35 2.00
CA TYR A 111 -3.78 7.97 2.50
C TYR A 111 -2.80 7.77 3.66
N LYS A 112 -2.70 8.75 4.55
CA LYS A 112 -1.80 8.72 5.71
C LYS A 112 -2.54 8.34 6.99
N PHE A 113 -1.77 8.01 8.02
CA PHE A 113 -2.31 7.91 9.36
C PHE A 113 -2.78 9.28 9.87
N GLU A 114 -4.01 9.33 10.35
CA GLU A 114 -4.62 10.50 10.98
C GLU A 114 -4.71 10.30 12.48
N ASP A 115 -4.59 11.39 13.23
CA ASP A 115 -4.79 11.36 14.67
C ASP A 115 -6.30 11.33 14.97
N LYS A 116 -6.71 10.30 15.73
CA LYS A 116 -8.07 10.15 16.25
C LYS A 116 -7.96 9.83 17.74
N GLU A 117 -8.18 10.84 18.57
CA GLU A 117 -8.16 10.70 20.03
C GLU A 117 -6.82 10.13 20.57
N GLY A 118 -5.69 10.53 19.96
CA GLY A 118 -4.36 10.08 20.34
C GLY A 118 -3.90 8.77 19.68
N ILE A 119 -4.77 8.09 18.95
CA ILE A 119 -4.44 6.89 18.16
C ILE A 119 -4.23 7.31 16.71
N LYS A 120 -3.16 6.84 16.09
CA LYS A 120 -2.92 7.05 14.64
C LYS A 120 -3.68 5.99 13.87
N TYR A 121 -4.67 6.40 13.11
CA TYR A 121 -5.61 5.53 12.40
C TYR A 121 -5.55 5.77 10.90
N ALA A 122 -5.58 4.70 10.11
CA ALA A 122 -5.70 4.78 8.65
C ALA A 122 -6.44 3.58 8.09
N TYR A 123 -7.19 3.81 7.00
CA TYR A 123 -7.74 2.73 6.19
C TYR A 123 -6.68 2.14 5.28
N ILE A 124 -6.64 0.81 5.21
CA ILE A 124 -5.80 0.09 4.23
C ILE A 124 -6.42 0.30 2.85
N ARG A 125 -5.58 0.69 1.89
CA ARG A 125 -5.97 0.82 0.49
C ARG A 125 -5.35 -0.31 -0.31
N ARG A 126 -6.13 -0.91 -1.20
CA ARG A 126 -5.60 -1.91 -2.12
C ARG A 126 -4.56 -1.27 -3.03
N ASN A 127 -3.49 -2.00 -3.32
CA ASN A 127 -2.44 -1.51 -4.19
C ASN A 127 -2.95 -1.45 -5.64
N GLU A 128 -2.65 -0.35 -6.33
CA GLU A 128 -3.04 -0.17 -7.73
C GLU A 128 -2.34 -1.14 -8.71
N THR A 129 -1.20 -1.71 -8.33
CA THR A 129 -0.51 -2.71 -9.17
C THR A 129 -1.31 -4.00 -9.34
N ASP A 130 -2.27 -4.28 -8.46
CA ASP A 130 -3.18 -5.41 -8.60
C ASP A 130 -4.23 -5.20 -9.70
N LYS A 131 -4.31 -4.02 -10.32
CA LYS A 131 -5.22 -3.69 -11.42
C LYS A 131 -5.08 -4.59 -12.66
N LEU A 132 -3.97 -5.27 -12.83
CA LEU A 132 -3.73 -6.17 -13.97
C LEU A 132 -4.23 -7.60 -13.73
N ASP A 133 -4.60 -7.96 -12.52
CA ASP A 133 -5.17 -9.28 -12.21
C ASP A 133 -6.69 -9.16 -12.01
N PHE A 134 -7.42 -9.33 -13.10
CA PHE A 134 -8.90 -9.25 -13.09
C PHE A 134 -9.57 -10.27 -12.15
N ASN A 135 -8.87 -11.33 -11.73
CA ASN A 135 -9.41 -12.28 -10.75
C ASN A 135 -9.43 -11.69 -9.32
N LYS A 136 -8.63 -10.66 -9.08
CA LYS A 136 -8.52 -9.98 -7.78
C LYS A 136 -9.34 -8.69 -7.71
N LEU A 137 -9.90 -8.23 -8.83
CA LEU A 137 -10.59 -6.96 -8.94
C LEU A 137 -12.11 -7.13 -8.85
N SER A 138 -12.77 -6.11 -8.32
CA SER A 138 -14.22 -6.00 -8.37
C SER A 138 -14.64 -5.52 -9.76
N ILE A 139 -15.29 -6.39 -10.52
CA ILE A 139 -15.70 -6.13 -11.89
C ILE A 139 -17.23 -6.06 -11.96
N LEU A 140 -17.74 -5.07 -12.67
CA LEU A 140 -19.17 -4.91 -12.94
C LEU A 140 -19.40 -4.89 -14.44
N GLY A 141 -20.12 -5.89 -14.96
CA GLY A 141 -20.52 -5.94 -16.37
C GLY A 141 -21.53 -4.84 -16.71
N ILE A 142 -21.29 -4.08 -17.78
CA ILE A 142 -22.20 -3.03 -18.27
C ILE A 142 -23.05 -3.56 -19.45
N GLY A 143 -22.42 -4.34 -20.33
CA GLY A 143 -23.06 -4.88 -21.50
C GLY A 143 -22.37 -4.49 -22.80
N ASN A 144 -23.01 -4.80 -23.91
CA ASN A 144 -22.42 -4.52 -25.22
C ASN A 144 -22.60 -3.05 -25.61
N LEU A 145 -21.55 -2.48 -26.19
CA LEU A 145 -21.59 -1.12 -26.72
C LEU A 145 -22.58 -0.99 -27.86
N GLN A 146 -23.51 -0.05 -27.77
CA GLN A 146 -24.44 0.27 -28.85
C GLN A 146 -23.83 1.28 -29.85
N SER A 147 -23.29 2.37 -29.33
CA SER A 147 -22.70 3.43 -30.13
C SER A 147 -21.69 4.25 -29.34
N SER A 148 -20.79 4.91 -30.07
CA SER A 148 -19.89 5.92 -29.55
C SER A 148 -20.20 7.26 -30.21
N PRO A 149 -21.23 8.00 -29.74
CA PRO A 149 -21.76 9.18 -30.41
C PRO A 149 -20.84 10.40 -30.38
N GLY A 150 -19.82 10.40 -29.55
CA GLY A 150 -18.84 11.48 -29.44
C GLY A 150 -17.49 11.00 -28.93
N SER A 151 -16.53 11.91 -28.87
CA SER A 151 -15.24 11.63 -28.29
C SER A 151 -15.41 11.20 -26.84
N ASN A 152 -14.87 10.06 -26.48
CA ASN A 152 -14.89 9.50 -25.12
C ASN A 152 -16.29 9.19 -24.54
N GLN A 153 -17.34 9.11 -25.40
CA GLN A 153 -18.69 8.78 -24.97
C GLN A 153 -19.09 7.40 -25.47
N TYR A 154 -19.69 6.60 -24.60
CA TYR A 154 -20.04 5.19 -24.83
C TYR A 154 -21.47 4.92 -24.37
N THR A 155 -22.37 4.60 -25.30
CA THR A 155 -23.79 4.37 -25.02
C THR A 155 -24.11 2.88 -25.05
N PHE A 156 -24.89 2.44 -24.07
CA PHE A 156 -25.27 1.06 -23.83
C PHE A 156 -26.79 0.85 -23.97
N SER A 157 -27.21 -0.38 -24.18
CA SER A 157 -28.64 -0.72 -24.26
C SER A 157 -29.35 -0.66 -22.90
N GLY A 158 -28.64 -1.06 -21.84
CA GLY A 158 -29.11 -1.06 -20.47
C GLY A 158 -28.80 0.24 -19.73
N TYR A 159 -29.44 0.41 -18.58
CA TYR A 159 -29.09 1.49 -17.65
C TYR A 159 -27.76 1.18 -16.97
N ILE A 160 -26.95 2.21 -16.76
CA ILE A 160 -25.70 2.09 -16.02
C ILE A 160 -26.01 1.83 -14.55
N PRO A 161 -25.46 0.78 -13.94
CA PRO A 161 -25.71 0.47 -12.53
C PRO A 161 -25.24 1.60 -11.58
N ASN A 162 -26.01 1.85 -10.54
CA ASN A 162 -25.71 2.90 -9.54
C ASN A 162 -24.39 2.67 -8.77
N GLN A 163 -23.85 1.45 -8.82
CA GLN A 163 -22.57 1.11 -8.20
C GLN A 163 -21.37 1.67 -8.95
N VAL A 164 -21.55 2.15 -10.19
CA VAL A 164 -20.48 2.76 -10.97
C VAL A 164 -20.18 4.16 -10.44
N SER A 165 -18.92 4.42 -10.13
CA SER A 165 -18.47 5.70 -9.57
C SER A 165 -17.75 6.53 -10.63
N LYS A 166 -18.05 7.82 -10.69
CA LYS A 166 -17.36 8.79 -11.54
C LYS A 166 -16.21 9.47 -10.79
N SER A 167 -15.21 9.94 -11.52
CA SER A 167 -14.12 10.73 -10.96
C SER A 167 -14.61 12.06 -10.37
N GLY A 168 -13.85 12.58 -9.40
CA GLY A 168 -14.03 13.95 -8.92
C GLY A 168 -13.61 15.00 -9.96
N THR A 169 -13.67 16.27 -9.57
CA THR A 169 -13.25 17.40 -10.41
C THR A 169 -11.75 17.40 -10.73
N ASP A 170 -10.98 16.66 -9.95
CA ASP A 170 -9.54 16.44 -10.13
C ASP A 170 -9.21 15.24 -11.04
N ASN A 171 -10.23 14.60 -11.63
CA ASN A 171 -10.13 13.35 -12.41
C ASN A 171 -9.55 12.18 -11.63
N GLN A 172 -9.67 12.18 -10.33
CA GLN A 172 -9.21 11.11 -9.43
C GLN A 172 -10.40 10.33 -8.84
N GLY A 173 -10.16 9.09 -8.48
CA GLY A 173 -11.11 8.29 -7.71
C GLY A 173 -12.28 7.69 -8.50
N GLY A 174 -12.39 7.90 -9.80
CA GLY A 174 -13.39 7.26 -10.66
C GLY A 174 -13.06 5.81 -10.97
N ASP A 175 -14.09 5.03 -11.29
CA ASP A 175 -13.92 3.67 -11.82
C ASP A 175 -13.33 3.71 -13.23
N GLU A 176 -12.81 2.59 -13.68
CA GLU A 176 -12.21 2.44 -15.00
C GLU A 176 -13.10 1.62 -15.93
N LEU A 177 -13.38 2.14 -17.13
CA LEU A 177 -14.12 1.43 -18.16
C LEU A 177 -13.16 0.61 -19.04
N TYR A 178 -13.49 -0.65 -19.23
CA TYR A 178 -12.77 -1.60 -20.07
C TYR A 178 -13.72 -2.23 -21.10
N PHE A 179 -13.14 -2.79 -22.14
CA PHE A 179 -13.85 -3.67 -23.09
C PHE A 179 -13.05 -4.92 -23.38
N ASN A 180 -13.72 -5.94 -23.90
CA ASN A 180 -13.12 -7.22 -24.27
C ASN A 180 -13.39 -7.50 -25.76
N ASP A 181 -12.31 -7.56 -26.55
CA ASP A 181 -12.29 -7.97 -27.96
C ASP A 181 -11.46 -9.24 -28.17
N GLY A 182 -11.37 -10.08 -27.15
CA GLY A 182 -10.45 -11.22 -27.05
C GLY A 182 -9.36 -10.99 -26.00
N SER A 183 -9.15 -9.73 -25.60
CA SER A 183 -8.34 -9.32 -24.47
C SER A 183 -8.97 -8.11 -23.78
N SER A 184 -8.77 -7.98 -22.46
CA SER A 184 -9.29 -6.84 -21.72
C SER A 184 -8.45 -5.59 -21.96
N LYS A 185 -9.06 -4.53 -22.49
CA LYS A 185 -8.40 -3.26 -22.82
C LYS A 185 -9.06 -2.10 -22.09
N LEU A 186 -8.21 -1.26 -21.51
CA LEU A 186 -8.67 -0.02 -20.85
C LEU A 186 -9.19 0.97 -21.89
N ILE A 187 -10.40 1.48 -21.68
CA ILE A 187 -10.92 2.63 -22.38
C ILE A 187 -10.46 3.90 -21.67
N GLY A 188 -10.80 4.06 -20.39
CA GLY A 188 -10.39 5.22 -19.61
C GLY A 188 -11.12 5.33 -18.28
N VAL A 189 -10.72 6.32 -17.46
CA VAL A 189 -11.35 6.65 -16.19
C VAL A 189 -12.71 7.31 -16.45
N ILE A 190 -13.75 6.89 -15.74
CA ILE A 190 -15.11 7.39 -15.88
C ILE A 190 -15.21 8.79 -15.28
N GLN A 191 -15.61 9.76 -16.11
CA GLN A 191 -15.78 11.17 -15.74
C GLN A 191 -17.23 11.53 -15.50
N GLU A 192 -18.14 11.04 -16.35
CA GLU A 192 -19.56 11.34 -16.27
C GLU A 192 -20.40 10.09 -16.58
N ILE A 193 -21.55 10.00 -15.94
CA ILE A 193 -22.50 8.92 -16.12
C ILE A 193 -23.88 9.54 -16.30
N THR A 194 -24.56 9.15 -17.37
CA THR A 194 -25.99 9.37 -17.55
C THR A 194 -26.71 8.03 -17.59
N ASP A 195 -28.03 8.01 -17.73
CA ASP A 195 -28.83 6.77 -17.66
C ASP A 195 -28.24 5.59 -18.42
N LYS A 196 -27.72 5.84 -19.62
CA LYS A 196 -27.23 4.79 -20.53
C LYS A 196 -25.86 5.11 -21.15
N THR A 197 -25.25 6.22 -20.78
CA THR A 197 -23.99 6.67 -21.40
C THR A 197 -22.92 6.89 -20.34
N ILE A 198 -21.73 6.39 -20.61
CA ILE A 198 -20.52 6.66 -19.83
C ILE A 198 -19.62 7.57 -20.67
N THR A 199 -19.10 8.63 -20.05
CA THR A 199 -18.06 9.50 -20.62
C THR A 199 -16.78 9.27 -19.84
N THR A 200 -15.64 9.05 -20.54
CA THR A 200 -14.33 8.90 -19.94
C THR A 200 -13.49 10.17 -20.07
N VAL A 201 -12.55 10.35 -19.16
CA VAL A 201 -11.61 11.51 -19.18
C VAL A 201 -10.82 11.54 -20.48
N ALA A 202 -10.32 10.39 -20.91
CA ALA A 202 -9.61 10.16 -22.17
C ALA A 202 -9.84 8.72 -22.59
N SER A 203 -9.63 8.41 -23.86
CA SER A 203 -9.75 7.05 -24.38
C SER A 203 -8.37 6.54 -24.79
N ALA A 204 -7.85 5.57 -24.05
CA ALA A 204 -6.61 4.85 -24.40
C ALA A 204 -6.84 3.89 -25.56
N ASN A 205 -8.02 3.25 -25.58
CA ASN A 205 -8.47 2.35 -26.65
C ASN A 205 -9.95 2.64 -26.92
N VAL A 206 -10.39 2.42 -28.16
CA VAL A 206 -11.78 2.64 -28.58
C VAL A 206 -12.41 1.29 -28.93
N PRO A 207 -13.50 0.91 -28.24
CA PRO A 207 -14.22 -0.32 -28.53
C PRO A 207 -15.01 -0.21 -29.83
N ALA A 208 -15.22 -1.33 -30.50
CA ALA A 208 -16.14 -1.45 -31.62
C ALA A 208 -17.58 -1.64 -31.12
N THR A 209 -18.57 -1.34 -31.99
CA THR A 209 -19.98 -1.64 -31.70
C THR A 209 -20.13 -3.14 -31.44
N ASN A 210 -20.87 -3.50 -30.40
CA ASN A 210 -21.09 -4.83 -29.85
C ASN A 210 -19.93 -5.41 -29.01
N ASP A 211 -18.83 -4.73 -28.83
CA ASP A 211 -17.84 -5.17 -27.84
C ASP A 211 -18.45 -5.14 -26.43
N PHE A 212 -18.17 -6.18 -25.65
CA PHE A 212 -18.63 -6.25 -24.27
C PHE A 212 -17.78 -5.33 -23.38
N CYS A 213 -18.46 -4.42 -22.72
CA CYS A 213 -17.82 -3.47 -21.81
C CYS A 213 -18.13 -3.81 -20.35
N PHE A 214 -17.16 -3.55 -19.50
CA PHE A 214 -17.24 -3.74 -18.06
C PHE A 214 -16.48 -2.66 -17.33
N VAL A 215 -16.87 -2.42 -16.09
CA VAL A 215 -16.23 -1.46 -15.20
C VAL A 215 -15.39 -2.20 -14.19
N VAL A 216 -14.17 -1.75 -14.00
CA VAL A 216 -13.29 -2.16 -12.92
C VAL A 216 -13.38 -1.10 -11.83
N LYS A 217 -13.75 -1.50 -10.63
CA LYS A 217 -13.89 -0.61 -9.48
C LYS A 217 -12.54 -0.03 -9.09
N ASN A 218 -12.53 1.28 -8.85
CA ASN A 218 -11.31 1.95 -8.39
C ASN A 218 -10.93 1.45 -6.99
N ALA A 219 -9.78 0.81 -6.88
CA ALA A 219 -9.28 0.24 -5.64
C ALA A 219 -9.15 1.28 -4.51
N SER A 220 -8.84 2.53 -4.85
CA SER A 220 -8.68 3.61 -3.87
C SER A 220 -10.00 4.20 -3.39
N ALA A 221 -11.08 4.14 -4.19
CA ALA A 221 -12.36 4.75 -3.87
C ALA A 221 -13.30 3.83 -3.07
N GLU A 222 -13.30 2.52 -3.34
CA GLU A 222 -14.28 1.61 -2.77
C GLU A 222 -13.72 0.49 -1.91
N SER A 223 -12.49 0.07 -2.12
CA SER A 223 -11.94 -1.02 -1.34
C SER A 223 -11.18 -0.52 -0.12
N TYR A 224 -11.88 -0.30 0.95
CA TYR A 224 -11.27 -0.25 2.26
C TYR A 224 -10.88 -1.66 2.66
N GLY A 225 -9.60 -2.00 2.49
CA GLY A 225 -9.08 -3.24 2.99
C GLY A 225 -8.50 -4.19 1.96
N VAL A 226 -7.81 -5.17 2.49
CA VAL A 226 -7.13 -6.26 1.79
C VAL A 226 -7.73 -7.58 2.25
N ARG A 227 -8.04 -8.46 1.31
CA ARG A 227 -8.57 -9.80 1.63
C ARG A 227 -7.45 -10.82 1.70
N GLY A 228 -7.59 -11.75 2.61
CA GLY A 228 -6.69 -12.88 2.76
C GLY A 228 -6.97 -13.75 3.98
N TYR A 229 -6.29 -14.89 4.06
CA TYR A 229 -6.32 -15.72 5.27
C TYR A 229 -5.44 -15.12 6.37
N HIS A 230 -4.37 -14.42 5.99
CA HIS A 230 -3.52 -13.65 6.89
C HIS A 230 -3.07 -12.37 6.20
N ALA A 231 -2.58 -11.42 6.98
CA ALA A 231 -1.91 -10.23 6.47
C ALA A 231 -0.53 -10.11 7.10
N LYS A 232 0.49 -10.01 6.26
CA LYS A 232 1.84 -9.60 6.64
C LYS A 232 1.91 -8.09 6.51
N ILE A 233 2.15 -7.41 7.61
CA ILE A 233 2.14 -5.96 7.70
C ILE A 233 3.55 -5.48 7.99
N ARG A 234 4.08 -4.63 7.13
CA ARG A 234 5.34 -3.93 7.33
C ARG A 234 5.08 -2.46 7.56
N LEU A 235 5.35 -2.01 8.77
CA LEU A 235 5.35 -0.58 9.13
C LEU A 235 6.74 -0.02 8.94
N THR A 236 6.85 1.16 8.35
CA THR A 236 8.13 1.87 8.15
C THR A 236 7.98 3.34 8.52
N ASN A 237 9.00 3.89 9.16
CA ASN A 237 9.11 5.31 9.50
C ASN A 237 10.50 5.81 9.11
N MET A 238 10.54 6.89 8.33
CA MET A 238 11.78 7.48 7.81
C MET A 238 12.27 8.69 8.63
N SER A 239 11.60 9.00 9.75
CA SER A 239 12.00 10.11 10.61
C SER A 239 13.36 9.85 11.26
N THR A 240 14.18 10.88 11.33
CA THR A 240 15.42 10.90 12.11
C THR A 240 15.20 11.33 13.56
N SER A 241 13.98 11.72 13.92
CA SER A 241 13.59 12.02 15.30
C SER A 241 13.32 10.73 16.08
N PHE A 242 13.23 10.86 17.39
CA PHE A 242 12.84 9.76 18.27
C PHE A 242 11.40 9.32 17.99
N VAL A 243 11.23 8.05 17.65
CA VAL A 243 9.93 7.43 17.35
C VAL A 243 9.74 6.19 18.21
N GLU A 244 8.57 6.09 18.84
CA GLU A 244 8.13 4.92 19.59
C GLU A 244 6.85 4.36 18.98
N LEU A 245 6.77 3.04 18.88
CA LEU A 245 5.57 2.29 18.53
C LEU A 245 5.23 1.36 19.69
N PHE A 246 4.13 1.62 20.36
CA PHE A 246 3.67 0.83 21.51
C PHE A 246 2.79 -0.33 21.11
N SER A 247 1.86 -0.07 20.19
CA SER A 247 0.96 -1.10 19.67
C SER A 247 0.59 -0.84 18.20
N ALA A 248 0.24 -1.93 17.52
CA ALA A 248 -0.34 -1.89 16.18
C ALA A 248 -1.49 -2.89 16.13
N ASN A 249 -2.67 -2.41 15.78
CA ASN A 249 -3.89 -3.21 15.70
C ASN A 249 -4.54 -3.08 14.33
N THR A 250 -5.24 -4.12 13.90
CA THR A 250 -6.02 -4.12 12.66
C THR A 250 -7.43 -4.63 12.94
N GLU A 251 -8.40 -3.98 12.35
CA GLU A 251 -9.79 -4.42 12.38
C GLU A 251 -10.04 -5.41 11.25
N VAL A 252 -10.58 -6.55 11.63
CA VAL A 252 -10.71 -7.71 10.73
C VAL A 252 -12.18 -8.12 10.65
N PHE A 253 -12.70 -8.30 9.44
CA PHE A 253 -14.04 -8.79 9.19
C PHE A 253 -13.98 -10.08 8.39
N LYS A 254 -14.90 -10.99 8.68
CA LYS A 254 -15.08 -12.17 7.85
C LYS A 254 -15.56 -11.76 6.47
N SER A 255 -14.84 -12.18 5.44
CA SER A 255 -15.26 -11.96 4.06
C SER A 255 -16.34 -12.98 3.71
N ASN A 256 -17.57 -12.51 3.54
CA ASN A 256 -18.63 -13.32 2.98
C ASN A 256 -18.57 -13.15 1.45
N MET A 257 -18.00 -14.12 0.77
CA MET A 257 -18.18 -14.33 -0.66
C MET A 257 -19.15 -15.46 -0.86
#